data_556d297585c40ec5051ec01005f6c790
#
_entry.id   556d297585c40ec5051ec01005f6c790
#
_cell.length_a   1.000
_cell.length_b   1.000
_cell.length_c   1.000
_cell.angle_alpha   90.00
_cell.angle_beta   90.00
_cell.angle_gamma   90.00
#
_symmetry.space_group_name_H-M   'P 1'
#
loop_
_entity.id
_entity.type
_entity.pdbx_description
1 polymer ?
#
loop_
_entity_poly.entity_id
_entity_poly.type
_entity_poly.pdbx_seq_one_letter_code
_entity_poly.pdbx_strand_id
1 'polypeptide(L)'
;FFLNDNLYSDFKFKTLLKENFSILHNGVDYEYFQELPKKNNNEIVFVGGLQRFGESRDIEFIIESLNSSNSEYKLKIIGGSTKEIQSLKNKYPDAFATNNISISERLSRSATIEEIKSSEVGLLINSDKNIHSTKYTSPLKYFEYLAAKLKIIAVDFDSHRKLPFSDKIVFFKHKDSKSFIDGLNELANLEVADIDLKNHISLEKRVNEILELGKK
;
A
#
# COMPACT_ATOMS: atom_id res chain seq x y z
N PHE A 1 22.12 2.41 -6.24
CA PHE A 1 20.82 2.94 -5.77
C PHE A 1 20.20 2.01 -4.76
N PHE A 2 19.54 2.56 -3.76
CA PHE A 2 18.77 1.82 -2.77
C PHE A 2 17.32 2.28 -2.80
N LEU A 3 16.37 1.37 -2.56
CA LEU A 3 14.93 1.69 -2.55
C LEU A 3 14.47 2.37 -1.26
N ASN A 4 15.24 2.27 -0.19
CA ASN A 4 15.00 2.95 1.09
C ASN A 4 16.29 3.01 1.93
N ASP A 5 16.26 3.81 2.99
CA ASP A 5 17.39 4.03 3.89
C ASP A 5 17.86 2.77 4.61
N ASN A 6 16.94 1.84 4.93
CA ASN A 6 17.30 0.60 5.61
C ASN A 6 18.16 -0.31 4.73
N LEU A 7 17.86 -0.38 3.44
CA LEU A 7 18.68 -1.14 2.49
C LEU A 7 20.09 -0.57 2.42
N TYR A 8 20.24 0.75 2.40
CA TYR A 8 21.55 1.38 2.46
C TYR A 8 22.25 1.14 3.80
N SER A 9 21.56 1.37 4.91
CA SER A 9 22.14 1.26 6.26
C SER A 9 22.66 -0.14 6.56
N ASP A 10 21.97 -1.17 6.08
CA ASP A 10 22.33 -2.57 6.31
C ASP A 10 23.22 -3.15 5.20
N PHE A 11 23.57 -2.36 4.18
CA PHE A 11 24.44 -2.81 3.11
C PHE A 11 25.88 -3.04 3.62
N LYS A 12 26.34 -4.28 3.54
CA LYS A 12 27.64 -4.71 4.12
C LYS A 12 28.86 -3.98 3.54
N PHE A 13 28.78 -3.56 2.28
CA PHE A 13 29.89 -2.93 1.55
C PHE A 13 29.71 -1.41 1.38
N LYS A 14 28.91 -0.77 2.22
CA LYS A 14 28.64 0.68 2.10
C LYS A 14 29.90 1.54 2.13
N THR A 15 30.96 1.11 2.81
CA THR A 15 32.25 1.80 2.82
C THR A 15 32.92 1.87 1.45
N LEU A 16 32.61 0.94 0.54
CA LEU A 16 33.11 0.94 -0.84
C LEU A 16 32.36 1.92 -1.74
N LEU A 17 31.17 2.34 -1.33
CA LEU A 17 30.35 3.27 -2.13
C LEU A 17 30.84 4.71 -2.04
N LYS A 18 31.65 5.03 -1.03
CA LYS A 18 32.07 6.41 -0.72
C LYS A 18 30.83 7.31 -0.67
N GLU A 19 30.78 8.33 -1.52
CA GLU A 19 29.63 9.25 -1.66
C GLU A 19 28.78 8.95 -2.91
N ASN A 20 29.08 7.86 -3.63
CA ASN A 20 28.42 7.51 -4.89
C ASN A 20 27.18 6.61 -4.66
N PHE A 21 26.22 7.08 -3.87
CA PHE A 21 24.94 6.38 -3.72
C PHE A 21 23.77 7.36 -3.65
N SER A 22 22.57 6.86 -3.92
CA SER A 22 21.32 7.58 -3.73
C SER A 22 20.22 6.67 -3.24
N ILE A 23 19.35 7.21 -2.40
CA ILE A 23 18.07 6.60 -2.09
C ILE A 23 17.10 7.02 -3.18
N LEU A 24 16.60 6.05 -3.93
CA LEU A 24 15.72 6.28 -5.05
C LEU A 24 14.46 5.43 -4.90
N HIS A 25 13.43 6.02 -4.34
CA HIS A 25 12.14 5.36 -4.15
C HIS A 25 11.51 4.92 -5.47
N ASN A 26 10.56 3.99 -5.39
CA ASN A 26 9.79 3.62 -6.55
C ASN A 26 9.00 4.82 -7.08
N GLY A 27 8.75 4.82 -8.38
CA GLY A 27 7.92 5.80 -9.05
C GLY A 27 6.67 5.17 -9.64
N VAL A 28 5.74 6.01 -10.05
CA VAL A 28 4.49 5.64 -10.71
C VAL A 28 4.39 6.33 -12.07
N ASP A 29 3.78 5.66 -13.03
CA ASP A 29 3.35 6.29 -14.26
C ASP A 29 2.16 7.20 -13.97
N TYR A 30 2.47 8.49 -13.83
CA TYR A 30 1.50 9.49 -13.37
C TYR A 30 0.42 9.79 -14.41
N GLU A 31 0.63 9.46 -15.68
CA GLU A 31 -0.35 9.67 -16.75
C GLU A 31 -1.66 8.93 -16.50
N TYR A 32 -1.61 7.74 -15.88
CA TYR A 32 -2.80 6.99 -15.51
C TYR A 32 -3.67 7.67 -14.43
N PHE A 33 -3.14 8.69 -13.74
CA PHE A 33 -3.79 9.32 -12.58
C PHE A 33 -4.16 10.79 -12.81
N GLN A 34 -4.10 11.28 -14.05
CA GLN A 34 -4.45 12.67 -14.38
C GLN A 34 -5.93 12.96 -14.13
N GLU A 35 -6.80 12.00 -14.45
CA GLU A 35 -8.23 12.10 -14.23
C GLU A 35 -8.65 11.14 -13.13
N LEU A 36 -9.23 11.70 -12.06
CA LEU A 36 -9.70 10.92 -10.93
C LEU A 36 -11.23 10.95 -10.87
N PRO A 37 -11.89 9.78 -10.85
CA PRO A 37 -13.34 9.70 -10.71
C PRO A 37 -13.77 10.11 -9.29
N LYS A 38 -15.07 10.25 -9.08
CA LYS A 38 -15.64 10.38 -7.74
C LYS A 38 -15.31 9.12 -6.94
N LYS A 39 -14.82 9.31 -5.72
CA LYS A 39 -14.49 8.20 -4.81
C LYS A 39 -15.73 7.45 -4.33
N ASN A 40 -15.60 6.14 -4.15
CA ASN A 40 -16.56 5.33 -3.40
C ASN A 40 -16.30 5.56 -1.90
N ASN A 41 -17.22 6.22 -1.21
CA ASN A 41 -17.08 6.51 0.20
C ASN A 41 -16.92 5.23 1.02
N ASN A 42 -16.07 5.27 2.02
CA ASN A 42 -15.79 4.17 2.94
C ASN A 42 -15.27 2.88 2.25
N GLU A 43 -14.68 2.99 1.05
CA GLU A 43 -14.10 1.85 0.37
C GLU A 43 -12.58 1.78 0.57
N ILE A 44 -12.14 0.70 1.20
CA ILE A 44 -10.72 0.35 1.38
C ILE A 44 -10.30 -0.57 0.24
N VAL A 45 -9.21 -0.25 -0.47
CA VAL A 45 -8.63 -1.14 -1.47
C VAL A 45 -7.30 -1.73 -1.02
N PHE A 46 -7.18 -3.03 -1.16
CA PHE A 46 -5.92 -3.77 -1.08
C PHE A 46 -5.58 -4.38 -2.43
N VAL A 47 -4.40 -4.09 -2.95
CA VAL A 47 -3.89 -4.66 -4.21
C VAL A 47 -2.66 -5.52 -3.96
N GLY A 48 -2.72 -6.78 -4.38
CA GLY A 48 -1.59 -7.72 -4.34
C GLY A 48 -1.99 -9.12 -3.95
N GLY A 49 -1.10 -10.09 -4.16
CA GLY A 49 -1.33 -11.47 -3.71
C GLY A 49 -1.57 -11.55 -2.21
N LEU A 50 -2.34 -12.51 -1.76
CA LEU A 50 -2.66 -12.71 -0.34
C LEU A 50 -1.49 -13.31 0.43
N GLN A 51 -0.53 -13.89 -0.29
CA GLN A 51 0.73 -14.39 0.25
C GLN A 51 1.92 -13.67 -0.36
N ARG A 52 3.02 -13.59 0.39
CA ARG A 52 4.31 -13.07 -0.07
C ARG A 52 5.43 -13.80 0.66
N PHE A 53 6.42 -14.30 -0.08
CA PHE A 53 7.55 -15.07 0.48
C PHE A 53 7.12 -16.28 1.31
N GLY A 54 6.02 -16.95 0.92
CA GLY A 54 5.46 -18.09 1.65
C GLY A 54 4.62 -17.73 2.89
N GLU A 55 4.49 -16.45 3.23
CA GLU A 55 3.74 -15.98 4.39
C GLU A 55 2.44 -15.26 3.99
N SER A 56 1.40 -15.40 4.81
CA SER A 56 0.15 -14.63 4.68
C SER A 56 0.44 -13.13 4.81
N ARG A 57 -0.30 -12.31 4.08
CA ARG A 57 -0.29 -10.85 4.27
C ARG A 57 -1.29 -10.35 5.31
N ASP A 58 -1.77 -11.25 6.17
CA ASP A 58 -2.68 -10.93 7.28
C ASP A 58 -3.98 -10.22 6.86
N ILE A 59 -4.48 -10.47 5.63
CA ILE A 59 -5.76 -9.93 5.15
C ILE A 59 -6.94 -10.44 5.99
N GLU A 60 -6.84 -11.67 6.49
CA GLU A 60 -7.87 -12.23 7.37
C GLU A 60 -8.05 -11.40 8.63
N PHE A 61 -6.96 -10.90 9.21
CA PHE A 61 -7.02 -9.97 10.35
C PHE A 61 -7.85 -8.72 10.04
N ILE A 62 -7.71 -8.15 8.83
CA ILE A 62 -8.49 -6.98 8.41
C ILE A 62 -9.98 -7.33 8.27
N ILE A 63 -10.28 -8.48 7.66
CA ILE A 63 -11.65 -8.99 7.54
C ILE A 63 -12.31 -9.14 8.91
N GLU A 64 -11.60 -9.80 9.85
CA GLU A 64 -12.09 -10.02 11.21
C GLU A 64 -12.29 -8.71 11.96
N SER A 65 -11.38 -7.75 11.81
CA SER A 65 -11.47 -6.44 12.45
C SER A 65 -12.67 -5.63 11.96
N LEU A 66 -12.94 -5.63 10.67
CA LEU A 66 -14.10 -4.93 10.10
C LEU A 66 -15.41 -5.60 10.54
N ASN A 67 -15.47 -6.92 10.50
CA ASN A 67 -16.68 -7.66 10.89
C ASN A 67 -17.03 -7.47 12.38
N SER A 68 -16.03 -7.44 13.25
CA SER A 68 -16.26 -7.32 14.71
C SER A 68 -16.63 -5.94 15.18
N SER A 69 -16.34 -4.90 14.36
CA SER A 69 -16.52 -3.50 14.76
C SER A 69 -17.80 -2.84 14.25
N ASN A 70 -18.64 -3.55 13.49
CA ASN A 70 -19.76 -2.95 12.73
C ASN A 70 -19.34 -1.73 11.91
N SER A 71 -18.15 -1.76 11.35
CA SER A 71 -17.59 -0.66 10.57
C SER A 71 -18.38 -0.46 9.28
N GLU A 72 -18.60 0.81 8.90
CA GLU A 72 -19.20 1.15 7.61
C GLU A 72 -18.24 0.99 6.43
N TYR A 73 -16.96 0.76 6.70
CA TYR A 73 -15.97 0.55 5.67
C TYR A 73 -16.15 -0.79 4.97
N LYS A 74 -16.00 -0.76 3.64
CA LYS A 74 -16.00 -1.94 2.76
C LYS A 74 -14.57 -2.25 2.33
N LEU A 75 -14.24 -3.53 2.23
CA LEU A 75 -12.91 -3.98 1.81
C LEU A 75 -12.97 -4.59 0.41
N LYS A 76 -12.23 -3.99 -0.51
CA LYS A 76 -11.99 -4.50 -1.86
C LYS A 76 -10.58 -5.11 -1.94
N ILE A 77 -10.50 -6.39 -2.27
CA ILE A 77 -9.25 -7.14 -2.39
C ILE A 77 -9.03 -7.52 -3.86
N ILE A 78 -7.87 -7.15 -4.42
CA ILE A 78 -7.51 -7.44 -5.82
C ILE A 78 -6.21 -8.23 -5.85
N GLY A 79 -6.24 -9.48 -6.33
CA GLY A 79 -5.04 -10.29 -6.57
C GLY A 79 -4.95 -11.60 -5.80
N GLY A 80 -6.06 -12.14 -5.28
CA GLY A 80 -6.11 -13.51 -4.76
C GLY A 80 -6.02 -14.55 -5.88
N SER A 81 -5.52 -15.74 -5.60
CA SER A 81 -5.70 -16.91 -6.45
C SER A 81 -7.10 -17.49 -6.26
N THR A 82 -7.62 -18.22 -7.26
CA THR A 82 -8.93 -18.89 -7.17
C THR A 82 -9.09 -19.70 -5.87
N LYS A 83 -8.03 -20.43 -5.48
CA LYS A 83 -8.00 -21.24 -4.26
C LYS A 83 -8.11 -20.39 -2.99
N GLU A 84 -7.34 -19.30 -2.92
CA GLU A 84 -7.36 -18.38 -1.78
C GLU A 84 -8.71 -17.68 -1.66
N ILE A 85 -9.28 -17.23 -2.78
CA ILE A 85 -10.61 -16.62 -2.83
C ILE A 85 -11.67 -17.57 -2.28
N GLN A 86 -11.68 -18.82 -2.75
CA GLN A 86 -12.64 -19.81 -2.27
C GLN A 86 -12.47 -20.12 -0.79
N SER A 87 -11.21 -20.21 -0.32
CA SER A 87 -10.90 -20.42 1.10
C SER A 87 -11.45 -19.30 1.97
N LEU A 88 -11.22 -18.02 1.57
CA LEU A 88 -11.73 -16.87 2.32
C LEU A 88 -13.25 -16.80 2.32
N LYS A 89 -13.91 -17.06 1.17
CA LYS A 89 -15.38 -17.08 1.08
C LYS A 89 -16.00 -18.17 1.96
N ASN A 90 -15.37 -19.33 2.02
CA ASN A 90 -15.84 -20.43 2.89
C ASN A 90 -15.64 -20.10 4.38
N LYS A 91 -14.56 -19.39 4.72
CA LYS A 91 -14.24 -19.03 6.11
C LYS A 91 -15.11 -17.87 6.64
N TYR A 92 -15.46 -16.92 5.77
CA TYR A 92 -16.19 -15.68 6.13
C TYR A 92 -17.45 -15.48 5.29
N PRO A 93 -18.39 -16.45 5.22
CA PRO A 93 -19.52 -16.40 4.28
C PRO A 93 -20.39 -15.15 4.48
N ASP A 94 -20.65 -14.75 5.72
CA ASP A 94 -21.52 -13.62 6.04
C ASP A 94 -20.90 -12.29 5.57
N ALA A 95 -19.59 -12.12 5.71
CA ALA A 95 -18.88 -10.92 5.28
C ALA A 95 -18.95 -10.71 3.76
N PHE A 96 -18.93 -11.80 3.00
CA PHE A 96 -19.10 -11.75 1.54
C PHE A 96 -20.56 -11.63 1.11
N ALA A 97 -21.51 -12.20 1.87
CA ALA A 97 -22.95 -12.10 1.59
C ALA A 97 -23.50 -10.68 1.74
N THR A 98 -22.98 -9.92 2.70
CA THR A 98 -23.38 -8.53 2.95
C THR A 98 -22.74 -7.51 2.00
N ASN A 99 -21.92 -7.96 1.05
CA ASN A 99 -21.11 -7.10 0.16
C ASN A 99 -20.17 -6.11 0.88
N ASN A 100 -19.89 -6.35 2.15
CA ASN A 100 -18.89 -5.55 2.87
C ASN A 100 -17.46 -5.93 2.45
N ILE A 101 -17.29 -7.12 1.87
CA ILE A 101 -16.02 -7.58 1.35
C ILE A 101 -16.20 -8.06 -0.09
N SER A 102 -15.38 -7.54 -0.98
CA SER A 102 -15.26 -8.02 -2.35
C SER A 102 -13.84 -8.52 -2.60
N ILE A 103 -13.69 -9.58 -3.37
CA ILE A 103 -12.40 -10.13 -3.72
C ILE A 103 -12.41 -10.60 -5.17
N SER A 104 -11.36 -10.25 -5.91
CA SER A 104 -11.14 -10.69 -7.28
C SER A 104 -9.75 -11.32 -7.45
N GLU A 105 -9.62 -12.11 -8.49
CA GLU A 105 -8.30 -12.50 -8.98
C GLU A 105 -7.53 -11.27 -9.48
N ARG A 106 -6.30 -11.51 -9.92
CA ARG A 106 -5.48 -10.45 -10.49
C ARG A 106 -6.13 -9.85 -11.73
N LEU A 107 -6.41 -8.58 -11.68
CA LEU A 107 -6.92 -7.80 -12.82
C LEU A 107 -5.79 -7.37 -13.76
N SER A 108 -6.16 -6.90 -14.95
CA SER A 108 -5.23 -6.17 -15.82
C SER A 108 -4.70 -4.91 -15.14
N ARG A 109 -3.57 -4.39 -15.62
CA ARG A 109 -2.98 -3.15 -15.07
C ARG A 109 -3.98 -1.99 -15.08
N SER A 110 -4.64 -1.78 -16.24
CA SER A 110 -5.61 -0.70 -16.40
C SER A 110 -6.81 -0.85 -15.47
N ALA A 111 -7.41 -2.05 -15.41
CA ALA A 111 -8.53 -2.32 -14.51
C ALA A 111 -8.15 -2.14 -13.04
N THR A 112 -6.94 -2.59 -12.63
CA THR A 112 -6.45 -2.38 -11.26
C THR A 112 -6.33 -0.89 -10.92
N ILE A 113 -5.84 -0.08 -11.85
CA ILE A 113 -5.71 1.37 -11.65
C ILE A 113 -7.09 2.02 -11.51
N GLU A 114 -8.08 1.66 -12.32
CA GLU A 114 -9.44 2.20 -12.19
C GLU A 114 -10.07 1.83 -10.83
N GLU A 115 -9.86 0.63 -10.33
CA GLU A 115 -10.30 0.22 -8.99
C GLU A 115 -9.60 1.03 -7.88
N ILE A 116 -8.30 1.28 -8.01
CA ILE A 116 -7.57 2.15 -7.09
C ILE A 116 -8.14 3.57 -7.15
N LYS A 117 -8.28 4.13 -8.34
CA LYS A 117 -8.77 5.52 -8.53
C LYS A 117 -10.16 5.75 -7.94
N SER A 118 -11.03 4.75 -7.97
CA SER A 118 -12.40 4.84 -7.46
C SER A 118 -12.50 4.66 -5.94
N SER A 119 -11.52 4.04 -5.29
CA SER A 119 -11.53 3.79 -3.85
C SER A 119 -11.18 5.04 -3.03
N GLU A 120 -11.52 5.07 -1.76
CA GLU A 120 -11.19 6.18 -0.85
C GLU A 120 -9.90 5.93 -0.07
N VAL A 121 -9.69 4.70 0.39
CA VAL A 121 -8.60 4.33 1.30
C VAL A 121 -7.71 3.27 0.69
N GLY A 122 -6.40 3.49 0.67
CA GLY A 122 -5.39 2.51 0.29
C GLY A 122 -4.84 1.77 1.52
N LEU A 123 -4.89 0.44 1.51
CA LEU A 123 -4.38 -0.39 2.61
C LEU A 123 -2.99 -0.96 2.30
N LEU A 124 -2.03 -0.72 3.20
CA LEU A 124 -0.72 -1.34 3.21
C LEU A 124 -0.59 -2.31 4.38
N ILE A 125 -0.58 -3.60 4.08
CA ILE A 125 -0.41 -4.65 5.09
C ILE A 125 0.50 -5.76 4.57
N ASN A 126 1.30 -6.32 5.46
CA ASN A 126 2.15 -7.48 5.26
C ASN A 126 2.31 -8.23 6.60
N SER A 127 2.84 -9.46 6.54
CA SER A 127 3.22 -10.21 7.74
C SER A 127 4.50 -9.65 8.36
N ASP A 128 4.60 -9.72 9.68
CA ASP A 128 5.80 -9.42 10.48
C ASP A 128 6.85 -10.54 10.47
N LYS A 129 6.50 -11.72 9.96
CA LYS A 129 7.38 -12.89 9.94
C LYS A 129 8.56 -12.78 8.98
N ASN A 130 8.54 -11.80 8.10
CA ASN A 130 9.59 -11.61 7.11
C ASN A 130 10.23 -10.23 7.24
N ILE A 131 11.55 -10.21 7.49
CA ILE A 131 12.31 -8.97 7.64
C ILE A 131 12.24 -8.06 6.40
N HIS A 132 12.09 -8.64 5.20
CA HIS A 132 11.91 -7.82 4.00
C HIS A 132 10.60 -7.02 4.07
N SER A 133 9.53 -7.61 4.63
CA SER A 133 8.24 -6.93 4.79
C SER A 133 8.32 -5.81 5.82
N THR A 134 8.96 -6.06 6.96
CA THR A 134 9.01 -5.11 8.08
C THR A 134 10.04 -4.00 7.89
N LYS A 135 11.12 -4.26 7.13
CA LYS A 135 12.28 -3.33 7.10
C LYS A 135 12.64 -2.81 5.70
N TYR A 136 12.49 -3.62 4.64
CA TYR A 136 13.08 -3.29 3.34
C TYR A 136 12.08 -3.06 2.22
N THR A 137 10.79 -3.22 2.48
CA THR A 137 9.80 -3.08 1.42
C THR A 137 9.60 -1.61 1.03
N SER A 138 9.51 -1.37 -0.28
CA SER A 138 9.03 -0.12 -0.88
C SER A 138 7.92 -0.48 -1.86
N PRO A 139 6.65 -0.53 -1.40
CA PRO A 139 5.57 -1.11 -2.19
C PRO A 139 5.14 -0.17 -3.31
N LEU A 140 5.12 -0.64 -4.56
CA LEU A 140 4.64 0.13 -5.72
C LEU A 140 3.23 0.68 -5.51
N LYS A 141 2.34 -0.13 -4.90
CA LYS A 141 0.96 0.28 -4.61
C LYS A 141 0.84 1.54 -3.73
N TYR A 142 1.83 1.80 -2.87
CA TYR A 142 1.87 3.03 -2.09
C TYR A 142 1.89 4.27 -2.99
N PHE A 143 2.77 4.25 -3.99
CA PHE A 143 2.90 5.37 -4.95
C PHE A 143 1.66 5.49 -5.84
N GLU A 144 1.02 4.38 -6.17
CA GLU A 144 -0.26 4.36 -6.89
C GLU A 144 -1.39 4.95 -6.05
N TYR A 145 -1.44 4.63 -4.74
CA TYR A 145 -2.41 5.21 -3.81
C TYR A 145 -2.22 6.71 -3.65
N LEU A 146 -0.98 7.17 -3.51
CA LEU A 146 -0.67 8.60 -3.49
C LEU A 146 -1.11 9.30 -4.79
N ALA A 147 -0.74 8.75 -5.95
CA ALA A 147 -1.10 9.32 -7.25
C ALA A 147 -2.62 9.37 -7.46
N ALA A 148 -3.35 8.37 -6.95
CA ALA A 148 -4.80 8.34 -6.95
C ALA A 148 -5.44 9.23 -5.87
N LYS A 149 -4.66 9.96 -5.07
CA LYS A 149 -5.12 10.80 -3.97
C LYS A 149 -6.01 10.01 -2.97
N LEU A 150 -5.57 8.81 -2.60
CA LEU A 150 -6.22 8.04 -1.54
C LEU A 150 -5.70 8.47 -0.16
N LYS A 151 -6.55 8.41 0.85
CA LYS A 151 -6.13 8.33 2.24
C LYS A 151 -5.42 6.99 2.45
N ILE A 152 -4.37 6.93 3.23
CA ILE A 152 -3.55 5.71 3.34
C ILE A 152 -3.49 5.23 4.78
N ILE A 153 -3.86 3.96 5.00
CA ILE A 153 -3.67 3.26 6.27
C ILE A 153 -2.65 2.14 6.09
N ALA A 154 -1.69 2.06 7.01
CA ALA A 154 -0.61 1.09 6.93
C ALA A 154 -0.33 0.42 8.27
N VAL A 155 0.03 -0.87 8.23
CA VAL A 155 0.62 -1.51 9.41
C VAL A 155 1.92 -0.79 9.77
N ASP A 156 2.12 -0.55 11.07
CA ASP A 156 3.25 0.19 11.62
C ASP A 156 4.56 -0.62 11.55
N PHE A 157 5.14 -0.64 10.36
CA PHE A 157 6.45 -1.21 10.10
C PHE A 157 7.48 -0.13 9.75
N ASP A 158 8.72 -0.35 10.13
CA ASP A 158 9.82 0.57 9.85
C ASP A 158 9.95 0.89 8.34
N SER A 159 9.70 -0.12 7.47
CA SER A 159 9.67 0.08 6.02
C SER A 159 8.58 1.06 5.55
N HIS A 160 7.44 1.10 6.22
CA HIS A 160 6.36 2.04 5.88
C HIS A 160 6.62 3.43 6.46
N ARG A 161 7.21 3.51 7.65
CA ARG A 161 7.59 4.78 8.28
C ARG A 161 8.63 5.57 7.49
N LYS A 162 9.45 4.89 6.70
CA LYS A 162 10.50 5.48 5.85
C LYS A 162 10.09 5.73 4.40
N LEU A 163 8.81 5.58 4.09
CA LEU A 163 8.29 5.99 2.78
C LEU A 163 8.26 7.53 2.69
N PRO A 164 8.48 8.11 1.50
CA PRO A 164 8.28 9.54 1.30
C PRO A 164 6.83 9.92 1.64
N PHE A 165 6.60 11.06 2.27
CA PHE A 165 5.29 11.49 2.76
C PHE A 165 4.65 10.55 3.79
N SER A 166 5.44 9.84 4.58
CA SER A 166 4.92 8.94 5.62
C SER A 166 4.14 9.67 6.73
N ASP A 167 4.31 10.98 6.86
CA ASP A 167 3.50 11.88 7.70
C ASP A 167 2.02 11.98 7.25
N LYS A 168 1.69 11.49 6.05
CA LYS A 168 0.33 11.41 5.50
C LYS A 168 -0.28 10.00 5.63
N ILE A 169 0.42 9.08 6.27
CA ILE A 169 -0.05 7.72 6.51
C ILE A 169 -0.59 7.61 7.92
N VAL A 170 -1.79 7.07 8.09
CA VAL A 170 -2.28 6.63 9.40
C VAL A 170 -1.73 5.23 9.67
N PHE A 171 -1.07 5.05 10.80
CA PHE A 171 -0.45 3.80 11.16
C PHE A 171 -1.27 3.04 12.20
N PHE A 172 -1.41 1.73 12.02
CA PHE A 172 -2.01 0.84 13.02
C PHE A 172 -1.03 -0.24 13.45
N LYS A 173 -1.14 -0.69 14.71
CA LYS A 173 -0.32 -1.76 15.26
C LYS A 173 -0.69 -3.10 14.62
N HIS A 174 0.35 -3.88 14.28
CA HIS A 174 0.16 -5.21 13.68
C HIS A 174 -0.71 -6.10 14.58
N LYS A 175 -1.75 -6.72 14.00
CA LYS A 175 -2.74 -7.58 14.68
C LYS A 175 -3.46 -6.95 15.89
N ASP A 176 -3.60 -5.64 15.90
CA ASP A 176 -4.38 -4.89 16.90
C ASP A 176 -5.63 -4.31 16.21
N SER A 177 -6.77 -5.03 16.34
CA SER A 177 -8.04 -4.62 15.72
C SER A 177 -8.50 -3.25 16.19
N LYS A 178 -8.31 -2.94 17.50
CA LYS A 178 -8.68 -1.63 18.03
C LYS A 178 -7.85 -0.54 17.37
N SER A 179 -6.53 -0.71 17.29
CA SER A 179 -5.65 0.25 16.62
C SER A 179 -6.00 0.44 15.15
N PHE A 180 -6.40 -0.61 14.44
CA PHE A 180 -6.83 -0.51 13.04
C PHE A 180 -8.14 0.30 12.90
N ILE A 181 -9.15 0.02 13.74
CA ILE A 181 -10.43 0.75 13.70
C ILE A 181 -10.26 2.21 14.14
N ASP A 182 -9.48 2.46 15.19
CA ASP A 182 -9.15 3.83 15.60
C ASP A 182 -8.47 4.60 14.46
N GLY A 183 -7.57 3.94 13.72
CA GLY A 183 -6.93 4.51 12.52
C GLY A 183 -7.91 4.82 11.39
N LEU A 184 -8.91 3.98 11.13
CA LEU A 184 -9.96 4.29 10.15
C LEU A 184 -10.80 5.50 10.57
N ASN A 185 -11.11 5.65 11.85
CA ASN A 185 -11.82 6.81 12.39
C ASN A 185 -10.97 8.11 12.27
N GLU A 186 -9.66 8.01 12.46
CA GLU A 186 -8.73 9.11 12.23
C GLU A 186 -8.74 9.54 10.76
N LEU A 187 -8.69 8.58 9.82
CA LEU A 187 -8.75 8.84 8.38
C LEU A 187 -10.03 9.59 7.96
N ALA A 188 -11.16 9.34 8.60
CA ALA A 188 -12.42 10.00 8.26
C ALA A 188 -12.30 11.54 8.35
N ASN A 189 -11.46 12.04 9.27
CA ASN A 189 -11.24 13.46 9.53
C ASN A 189 -10.02 14.04 8.78
N LEU A 190 -9.26 13.23 8.04
CA LEU A 190 -8.11 13.71 7.29
C LEU A 190 -8.52 14.24 5.93
N GLU A 191 -8.00 15.41 5.59
CA GLU A 191 -8.02 15.91 4.24
C GLU A 191 -6.86 15.29 3.43
N VAL A 192 -7.14 14.98 2.17
CA VAL A 192 -6.08 14.52 1.25
C VAL A 192 -5.21 15.73 0.92
N ALA A 193 -3.94 15.66 1.30
CA ALA A 193 -3.01 16.76 1.04
C ALA A 193 -2.82 16.98 -0.46
N ASP A 194 -2.92 18.24 -0.89
CA ASP A 194 -2.54 18.62 -2.25
C ASP A 194 -1.01 18.73 -2.34
N ILE A 195 -0.37 17.61 -2.68
CA ILE A 195 1.08 17.52 -2.86
C ILE A 195 1.34 17.50 -4.37
N ASP A 196 2.37 18.21 -4.83
CA ASP A 196 2.87 18.09 -6.20
C ASP A 196 3.54 16.73 -6.41
N LEU A 197 2.71 15.69 -6.40
CA LEU A 197 3.17 14.30 -6.48
C LEU A 197 3.89 13.99 -7.79
N LYS A 198 3.50 14.64 -8.90
CA LYS A 198 4.12 14.42 -10.20
C LYS A 198 5.63 14.67 -10.15
N ASN A 199 6.04 15.76 -9.52
CA ASN A 199 7.44 16.12 -9.38
C ASN A 199 8.20 15.34 -8.30
N HIS A 200 7.51 14.48 -7.53
CA HIS A 200 8.15 13.70 -6.46
C HIS A 200 8.18 12.19 -6.71
N ILE A 201 7.13 11.64 -7.32
CA ILE A 201 6.96 10.18 -7.43
C ILE A 201 6.74 9.68 -8.87
N SER A 202 6.86 10.54 -9.90
CA SER A 202 6.70 10.07 -11.29
C SER A 202 7.88 9.21 -11.74
N LEU A 203 7.61 8.29 -12.68
CA LEU A 203 8.67 7.52 -13.35
C LEU A 203 9.63 8.43 -14.11
N GLU A 204 9.13 9.50 -14.71
CA GLU A 204 9.93 10.50 -15.43
C GLU A 204 10.98 11.12 -14.49
N LYS A 205 10.57 11.61 -13.32
CA LYS A 205 11.51 12.12 -12.32
C LYS A 205 12.55 11.08 -11.93
N ARG A 206 12.12 9.85 -11.66
CA ARG A 206 13.03 8.76 -11.30
C ARG A 206 14.07 8.49 -12.39
N VAL A 207 13.67 8.48 -13.65
CA VAL A 207 14.59 8.29 -14.78
C VAL A 207 15.59 9.45 -14.86
N ASN A 208 15.12 10.70 -14.71
CA ASN A 208 15.99 11.87 -14.73
C ASN A 208 17.04 11.83 -13.61
N GLU A 209 16.66 11.44 -12.39
CA GLU A 209 17.60 11.27 -11.28
C GLU A 209 18.66 10.19 -11.56
N ILE A 210 18.27 9.07 -12.19
CA ILE A 210 19.21 8.01 -12.60
C ILE A 210 20.20 8.55 -13.63
N LEU A 211 19.72 9.28 -14.65
CA LEU A 211 20.56 9.85 -15.71
C LEU A 211 21.54 10.89 -15.16
N GLU A 212 21.12 11.74 -14.25
CA GLU A 212 21.98 12.74 -13.62
C GLU A 212 23.11 12.11 -12.78
N LEU A 213 22.80 11.04 -12.05
CA LEU A 213 23.81 10.30 -11.28
C LEU A 213 24.81 9.55 -12.17
N GLY A 214 24.39 9.10 -13.36
CA GLY A 214 25.27 8.45 -14.33
C GLY A 214 26.25 9.41 -15.03
N LYS A 215 26.08 10.73 -14.89
CA LYS A 215 26.99 11.75 -15.43
C LYS A 215 28.13 12.16 -14.45
N LYS A 216 28.05 11.74 -13.20
CA LYS A 216 29.05 11.99 -12.15
C LYS A 216 30.05 10.82 -12.05
#